data_dc87502d3ab4ba53df5e24d34525d765
#
_entry.id   dc87502d3ab4ba53df5e24d34525d765
#
_cell.length_a   1.000
_cell.length_b   1.000
_cell.length_c   1.000
_cell.angle_alpha   90.00
_cell.angle_beta   90.00
_cell.angle_gamma   90.00
#
_symmetry.space_group_name_H-M   'P 1'
#
loop_
_entity.id
_entity.type
_entity.pdbx_description
1 polymer ?
#
loop_
_entity_poly.entity_id
_entity_poly.type
_entity_poly.pdbx_seq_one_letter_code
_entity_poly.pdbx_strand_id
1 'polypeptide(L)'
;MKRLVFLIVAFVAIASACTRGGLELNSGVWRAALYTSDSTEIPFNFNLVFNEGDTLMEILTGDNIYTVKEVSRRGDSLFVTMPLFSSGFSLAIHDGIMEGKFIRATYNMDVKAWPGIGKRFLSEPSESSSLISGRWLINLGEREIIGEFSENSGRVTGSFLTPSGDYRFFEGVLDQSGELMLSCFDGGFIRLFKAKLEGNDSLSDVKLYSGFNNLESGYGKRSENAELPDAYAVTGMKKGYTTFGFSFPDLNGEAVSLKDERFQDKVVILQISGSWCPNCLDESKFLAEMKSRYKPSLEVVALAFERAEEYSEAKGEAMKLVEAAGINYDVLVTGHSPSRLKEALPELDNFKAFPTTVYIDKKGNVRRIHSGFNGPGTGVHYKKFSEEFTLFIENLIAE
;
A
#
# COMPACT_ATOMS: atom_id res chain seq x y z
N MET A 1 -90.51 31.41 3.00
CA MET A 1 -89.57 30.34 3.50
C MET A 1 -88.56 30.06 2.42
N LYS A 2 -87.36 30.74 2.52
CA LYS A 2 -86.25 30.59 1.57
C LYS A 2 -85.25 29.64 2.16
N ARG A 3 -85.02 28.49 1.52
CA ARG A 3 -83.97 27.51 1.87
C ARG A 3 -82.64 27.98 1.28
N LEU A 4 -81.69 28.22 2.16
CA LEU A 4 -80.31 28.55 1.82
C LEU A 4 -79.55 27.25 1.66
N VAL A 5 -79.01 27.00 0.47
CA VAL A 5 -78.14 25.82 0.20
C VAL A 5 -76.72 26.29 0.35
N PHE A 6 -76.01 25.75 1.37
CA PHE A 6 -74.55 25.92 1.53
C PHE A 6 -73.81 24.91 0.67
N LEU A 7 -73.06 25.41 -0.34
CA LEU A 7 -72.11 24.66 -1.10
C LEU A 7 -70.79 24.62 -0.32
N ILE A 8 -70.38 23.44 0.20
CA ILE A 8 -69.07 23.23 0.78
C ILE A 8 -68.14 22.85 -0.37
N VAL A 9 -67.23 23.78 -0.72
CA VAL A 9 -66.10 23.53 -1.67
C VAL A 9 -64.96 22.91 -0.85
N ALA A 10 -64.76 21.62 -1.01
CA ALA A 10 -63.61 20.90 -0.46
C ALA A 10 -62.37 21.21 -1.28
N PHE A 11 -61.42 21.98 -0.70
CA PHE A 11 -60.09 22.18 -1.25
C PHE A 11 -59.24 20.93 -0.96
N VAL A 12 -59.07 20.06 -1.96
CA VAL A 12 -58.10 18.95 -1.89
C VAL A 12 -56.72 19.58 -2.20
N ALA A 13 -55.95 19.84 -1.14
CA ALA A 13 -54.53 20.16 -1.27
C ALA A 13 -53.77 18.89 -1.69
N ILE A 14 -53.40 18.80 -2.95
CA ILE A 14 -52.46 17.80 -3.44
C ILE A 14 -51.08 18.25 -2.93
N ALA A 15 -50.66 17.69 -1.80
CA ALA A 15 -49.27 17.77 -1.37
C ALA A 15 -48.46 16.86 -2.33
N SER A 16 -47.87 17.47 -3.35
CA SER A 16 -46.79 16.84 -4.11
C SER A 16 -45.62 16.66 -3.16
N ALA A 17 -45.57 15.50 -2.53
CA ALA A 17 -44.34 15.05 -1.88
C ALA A 17 -43.33 14.79 -3.01
N CYS A 18 -42.48 15.79 -3.27
CA CYS A 18 -41.21 15.52 -3.93
C CYS A 18 -40.43 14.59 -3.02
N THR A 19 -40.64 13.31 -3.13
CA THR A 19 -39.64 12.34 -2.71
C THR A 19 -38.43 12.62 -3.59
N ARG A 20 -37.45 13.36 -3.08
CA ARG A 20 -36.09 13.30 -3.59
C ARG A 20 -35.67 11.84 -3.38
N GLY A 21 -35.89 11.04 -4.42
CA GLY A 21 -35.29 9.71 -4.49
C GLY A 21 -33.77 9.95 -4.37
N GLY A 22 -33.22 9.66 -3.22
CA GLY A 22 -31.75 9.65 -3.08
C GLY A 22 -31.24 8.70 -4.14
N LEU A 23 -30.31 9.15 -4.96
CA LEU A 23 -29.65 8.32 -5.97
C LEU A 23 -29.16 7.04 -5.27
N GLU A 24 -29.74 5.88 -5.65
CA GLU A 24 -29.31 4.61 -5.07
C GLU A 24 -27.88 4.32 -5.56
N LEU A 25 -26.97 4.19 -4.60
CA LEU A 25 -25.65 3.65 -4.90
C LEU A 25 -25.79 2.14 -5.10
N ASN A 26 -25.31 1.65 -6.23
CA ASN A 26 -25.31 0.23 -6.51
C ASN A 26 -24.22 -0.47 -5.68
N SER A 27 -24.60 -1.51 -4.94
CA SER A 27 -23.63 -2.47 -4.40
C SER A 27 -22.93 -3.22 -5.53
N GLY A 28 -21.73 -3.75 -5.24
CA GLY A 28 -20.97 -4.53 -6.20
C GLY A 28 -19.78 -3.77 -6.80
N VAL A 29 -19.31 -4.26 -7.96
CA VAL A 29 -18.06 -3.81 -8.56
C VAL A 29 -18.20 -2.44 -9.22
N TRP A 30 -17.18 -1.60 -9.00
CA TRP A 30 -16.98 -0.30 -9.61
C TRP A 30 -15.60 -0.24 -10.27
N ARG A 31 -15.53 0.35 -11.45
CA ARG A 31 -14.26 0.83 -12.03
C ARG A 31 -14.06 2.27 -11.63
N ALA A 32 -12.89 2.62 -11.12
CA ALA A 32 -12.49 3.99 -10.90
C ALA A 32 -11.21 4.33 -11.68
N ALA A 33 -11.03 5.61 -11.95
CA ALA A 33 -9.80 6.14 -12.52
C ALA A 33 -9.37 7.40 -11.76
N LEU A 34 -8.10 7.44 -11.34
CA LEU A 34 -7.41 8.63 -10.87
C LEU A 34 -6.72 9.31 -12.05
N TYR A 35 -6.74 10.63 -12.09
CA TYR A 35 -6.16 11.39 -13.18
C TYR A 35 -4.87 12.08 -12.74
N THR A 36 -3.79 11.81 -13.45
CA THR A 36 -2.50 12.48 -13.28
C THR A 36 -2.56 13.95 -13.76
N SER A 37 -1.48 14.70 -13.54
CA SER A 37 -1.39 16.11 -13.98
C SER A 37 -1.47 16.29 -15.50
N ASP A 38 -1.13 15.28 -16.28
CA ASP A 38 -1.28 15.24 -17.75
C ASP A 38 -2.56 14.53 -18.21
N SER A 39 -3.52 14.32 -17.30
CA SER A 39 -4.81 13.65 -17.53
C SER A 39 -4.73 12.17 -17.91
N THR A 40 -3.60 11.51 -17.63
CA THR A 40 -3.50 10.05 -17.79
C THR A 40 -4.32 9.33 -16.73
N GLU A 41 -5.15 8.36 -17.14
CA GLU A 41 -5.94 7.53 -16.22
C GLU A 41 -5.08 6.47 -15.53
N ILE A 42 -5.17 6.40 -14.19
CA ILE A 42 -4.68 5.28 -13.39
C ILE A 42 -5.91 4.51 -12.89
N PRO A 43 -6.34 3.45 -13.60
CA PRO A 43 -7.57 2.75 -13.25
C PRO A 43 -7.37 1.78 -12.09
N PHE A 44 -8.44 1.58 -11.31
CA PHE A 44 -8.53 0.52 -10.30
C PHE A 44 -9.97 0.08 -10.14
N ASN A 45 -10.18 -1.08 -9.49
CA ASN A 45 -11.51 -1.57 -9.17
C ASN A 45 -11.72 -1.61 -7.66
N PHE A 46 -12.97 -1.41 -7.25
CA PHE A 46 -13.40 -1.63 -5.88
C PHE A 46 -14.84 -2.16 -5.86
N ASN A 47 -15.21 -2.84 -4.76
CA ASN A 47 -16.60 -3.16 -4.46
C ASN A 47 -17.14 -2.16 -3.44
N LEU A 48 -18.40 -1.76 -3.59
CA LEU A 48 -19.22 -1.20 -2.52
C LEU A 48 -20.06 -2.29 -1.90
N VAL A 49 -19.94 -2.46 -0.59
CA VAL A 49 -20.70 -3.47 0.17
C VAL A 49 -21.53 -2.74 1.24
N PHE A 50 -22.83 -3.01 1.26
CA PHE A 50 -23.76 -2.45 2.25
C PHE A 50 -24.18 -3.55 3.21
N ASN A 51 -23.82 -3.43 4.49
CA ASN A 51 -24.13 -4.37 5.55
C ASN A 51 -24.86 -3.64 6.68
N GLU A 52 -26.11 -4.01 6.99
CA GLU A 52 -26.90 -3.62 8.18
C GLU A 52 -26.70 -2.18 8.70
N GLY A 53 -26.50 -1.20 7.80
CA GLY A 53 -26.27 0.21 8.13
C GLY A 53 -24.84 0.70 7.89
N ASP A 54 -23.89 -0.18 7.67
CA ASP A 54 -22.51 0.16 7.35
C ASP A 54 -22.25 0.06 5.84
N THR A 55 -21.39 0.95 5.35
CA THR A 55 -20.87 0.90 3.98
C THR A 55 -19.39 0.59 4.03
N LEU A 56 -18.95 -0.40 3.26
CA LEU A 56 -17.55 -0.75 3.10
C LEU A 56 -17.11 -0.49 1.66
N MET A 57 -15.87 -0.09 1.48
CA MET A 57 -15.20 -0.08 0.17
C MET A 57 -14.09 -1.12 0.18
N GLU A 58 -14.18 -2.09 -0.72
CA GLU A 58 -13.17 -3.14 -0.91
C GLU A 58 -12.39 -2.85 -2.17
N ILE A 59 -11.15 -2.35 -2.03
CA ILE A 59 -10.26 -2.07 -3.16
C ILE A 59 -9.65 -3.40 -3.62
N LEU A 60 -9.79 -3.69 -4.91
CA LEU A 60 -9.30 -4.91 -5.53
C LEU A 60 -7.88 -4.68 -6.07
N THR A 61 -6.90 -5.42 -5.58
CA THR A 61 -5.49 -5.31 -5.96
C THR A 61 -4.91 -6.70 -6.27
N GLY A 62 -4.89 -7.08 -7.55
CA GLY A 62 -4.57 -8.46 -7.92
C GLY A 62 -5.59 -9.43 -7.31
N ASP A 63 -5.10 -10.44 -6.60
CA ASP A 63 -5.94 -11.41 -5.88
C ASP A 63 -6.24 -10.99 -4.42
N ASN A 64 -5.84 -9.78 -4.03
CA ASN A 64 -6.03 -9.26 -2.69
C ASN A 64 -7.15 -8.23 -2.63
N ILE A 65 -7.77 -8.14 -1.45
CA ILE A 65 -8.81 -7.17 -1.13
C ILE A 65 -8.32 -6.31 0.03
N TYR A 66 -8.33 -4.99 -0.19
CA TYR A 66 -8.03 -4.02 0.84
C TYR A 66 -9.33 -3.36 1.31
N THR A 67 -9.80 -3.74 2.49
CA THR A 67 -11.08 -3.27 3.04
C THR A 67 -10.94 -1.93 3.76
N VAL A 68 -11.72 -0.95 3.32
CA VAL A 68 -11.87 0.36 3.95
C VAL A 68 -13.22 0.42 4.66
N LYS A 69 -13.20 0.63 5.98
CA LYS A 69 -14.39 0.63 6.84
C LYS A 69 -14.95 2.04 7.07
N GLU A 70 -14.12 3.07 7.03
CA GLU A 70 -14.54 4.45 7.23
C GLU A 70 -15.10 5.04 5.95
N VAL A 71 -16.34 4.64 5.63
CA VAL A 71 -17.11 5.12 4.47
C VAL A 71 -18.37 5.78 4.99
N SER A 72 -18.58 7.05 4.71
CA SER A 72 -19.77 7.79 5.13
C SER A 72 -20.44 8.48 3.96
N ARG A 73 -21.78 8.47 3.96
CA ARG A 73 -22.60 9.17 2.97
C ARG A 73 -23.29 10.38 3.60
N ARG A 74 -23.24 11.52 2.90
CA ARG A 74 -23.96 12.74 3.29
C ARG A 74 -24.68 13.29 2.06
N GLY A 75 -25.98 13.06 1.96
CA GLY A 75 -26.77 13.41 0.79
C GLY A 75 -26.27 12.69 -0.46
N ASP A 76 -25.87 13.45 -1.48
CA ASP A 76 -25.34 12.96 -2.74
C ASP A 76 -23.79 12.91 -2.74
N SER A 77 -23.17 12.83 -1.58
CA SER A 77 -21.72 12.75 -1.44
C SER A 77 -21.28 11.54 -0.63
N LEU A 78 -20.20 10.89 -1.07
CA LEU A 78 -19.53 9.79 -0.40
C LEU A 78 -18.14 10.25 0.07
N PHE A 79 -17.84 10.03 1.35
CA PHE A 79 -16.55 10.30 1.95
C PHE A 79 -15.91 8.98 2.40
N VAL A 80 -14.67 8.78 2.02
CA VAL A 80 -13.91 7.57 2.37
C VAL A 80 -12.61 8.00 3.01
N THR A 81 -12.35 7.52 4.23
CA THR A 81 -11.05 7.70 4.90
C THR A 81 -10.26 6.41 4.80
N MET A 82 -9.11 6.47 4.15
CA MET A 82 -8.21 5.32 4.09
C MET A 82 -7.62 5.06 5.48
N PRO A 83 -7.52 3.80 5.93
CA PRO A 83 -7.02 3.49 7.26
C PRO A 83 -5.54 3.86 7.45
N LEU A 84 -4.79 3.98 6.34
CA LEU A 84 -3.39 4.38 6.33
C LEU A 84 -3.11 5.44 5.25
N PHE A 85 -1.88 5.95 5.25
CA PHE A 85 -1.33 6.85 4.22
C PHE A 85 -1.94 8.25 4.19
N SER A 86 -2.67 8.65 5.25
CA SER A 86 -3.33 9.96 5.39
C SER A 86 -4.00 10.39 4.08
N SER A 87 -4.87 9.52 3.55
CA SER A 87 -5.53 9.70 2.26
C SER A 87 -7.02 9.34 2.34
N GLY A 88 -7.80 9.75 1.33
CA GLY A 88 -9.22 9.46 1.27
C GLY A 88 -9.88 9.98 0.01
N PHE A 89 -11.19 9.74 -0.11
CA PHE A 89 -11.99 10.23 -1.21
C PHE A 89 -13.10 11.17 -0.72
N SER A 90 -13.35 12.20 -1.53
CA SER A 90 -14.54 13.04 -1.45
C SER A 90 -15.21 13.03 -2.81
N LEU A 91 -16.34 12.33 -2.93
CA LEU A 91 -17.01 12.00 -4.19
C LEU A 91 -18.44 12.53 -4.19
N ALA A 92 -18.85 13.20 -5.25
CA ALA A 92 -20.24 13.52 -5.53
C ALA A 92 -20.84 12.43 -6.43
N ILE A 93 -22.12 12.13 -6.22
CA ILE A 93 -22.88 11.12 -6.95
C ILE A 93 -23.81 11.83 -7.91
N HIS A 94 -23.62 11.63 -9.21
CA HIS A 94 -24.44 12.22 -10.28
C HIS A 94 -24.72 11.16 -11.35
N ASP A 95 -25.97 11.02 -11.77
CA ASP A 95 -26.38 10.12 -12.85
C ASP A 95 -25.85 8.67 -12.74
N GLY A 96 -25.72 8.19 -11.49
CA GLY A 96 -25.22 6.83 -11.20
C GLY A 96 -23.70 6.67 -11.27
N ILE A 97 -22.93 7.73 -11.48
CA ILE A 97 -21.46 7.74 -11.41
C ILE A 97 -21.00 8.54 -10.20
N MET A 98 -19.75 8.34 -9.78
CA MET A 98 -19.09 9.15 -8.75
C MET A 98 -17.95 9.96 -9.35
N GLU A 99 -17.90 11.25 -9.02
CA GLU A 99 -16.84 12.15 -9.43
C GLU A 99 -16.35 12.99 -8.24
N GLY A 100 -15.07 13.31 -8.18
CA GLY A 100 -14.54 14.13 -7.11
C GLY A 100 -13.03 14.12 -7.00
N LYS A 101 -12.54 14.05 -5.76
CA LYS A 101 -11.11 14.08 -5.46
C LYS A 101 -10.69 12.88 -4.61
N PHE A 102 -9.54 12.33 -4.96
CA PHE A 102 -8.71 11.58 -4.05
C PHE A 102 -7.74 12.55 -3.38
N ILE A 103 -7.73 12.58 -2.07
CA ILE A 103 -7.04 13.58 -1.24
C ILE A 103 -5.87 12.90 -0.55
N ARG A 104 -4.68 13.49 -0.62
CA ARG A 104 -3.49 13.13 0.14
C ARG A 104 -2.90 14.37 0.79
N ALA A 105 -2.05 14.18 1.78
CA ALA A 105 -1.39 15.28 2.49
C ALA A 105 -0.61 16.24 1.59
N THR A 106 -0.11 15.76 0.44
CA THR A 106 0.79 16.53 -0.44
C THR A 106 0.17 16.94 -1.78
N TYR A 107 -0.92 16.30 -2.21
CA TYR A 107 -1.61 16.59 -3.47
C TYR A 107 -3.00 15.97 -3.52
N ASN A 108 -3.83 16.45 -4.44
CA ASN A 108 -5.13 15.88 -4.77
C ASN A 108 -5.14 15.43 -6.23
N MET A 109 -5.87 14.36 -6.53
CA MET A 109 -6.11 13.87 -7.90
C MET A 109 -7.61 13.89 -8.18
N ASP A 110 -7.98 14.24 -9.41
CA ASP A 110 -9.34 14.02 -9.87
C ASP A 110 -9.63 12.52 -9.94
N VAL A 111 -10.87 12.15 -9.65
CA VAL A 111 -11.32 10.77 -9.70
C VAL A 111 -12.72 10.69 -10.27
N LYS A 112 -12.95 9.67 -11.11
CA LYS A 112 -14.27 9.24 -11.59
C LYS A 112 -14.45 7.76 -11.35
N ALA A 113 -15.68 7.33 -11.04
CA ALA A 113 -16.00 5.93 -10.86
C ALA A 113 -17.35 5.57 -11.50
N TRP A 114 -17.39 4.41 -12.14
CA TRP A 114 -18.53 3.87 -12.88
C TRP A 114 -18.95 2.51 -12.32
N PRO A 115 -20.24 2.30 -12.06
CA PRO A 115 -20.75 1.05 -11.52
C PRO A 115 -20.78 -0.06 -12.56
N GLY A 116 -20.70 -1.31 -12.11
CA GLY A 116 -20.92 -2.52 -12.92
C GLY A 116 -19.79 -2.84 -13.91
N ILE A 117 -18.67 -2.11 -13.90
CA ILE A 117 -17.54 -2.36 -14.78
C ILE A 117 -16.47 -3.14 -14.03
N GLY A 118 -16.38 -4.44 -14.30
CA GLY A 118 -15.37 -5.32 -13.70
C GLY A 118 -14.00 -5.24 -14.37
N LYS A 119 -13.94 -4.84 -15.65
CA LYS A 119 -12.67 -4.65 -16.37
C LYS A 119 -11.95 -3.39 -15.87
N ARG A 120 -10.70 -3.53 -15.44
CA ARG A 120 -9.85 -2.40 -15.01
C ARG A 120 -9.43 -1.54 -16.21
N PHE A 121 -8.93 -2.18 -17.27
CA PHE A 121 -8.66 -1.57 -18.57
C PHE A 121 -9.76 -1.97 -19.54
N LEU A 122 -10.15 -1.03 -20.41
CA LEU A 122 -11.27 -1.25 -21.34
C LEU A 122 -10.82 -1.87 -22.67
N SER A 123 -9.50 -1.97 -22.89
CA SER A 123 -8.91 -2.63 -24.06
C SER A 123 -9.19 -4.13 -24.03
N GLU A 124 -9.40 -4.73 -25.21
CA GLU A 124 -9.55 -6.17 -25.33
C GLU A 124 -8.20 -6.88 -25.21
N PRO A 125 -8.12 -7.96 -24.41
CA PRO A 125 -6.89 -8.70 -24.23
C PRO A 125 -6.39 -9.31 -25.55
N SER A 126 -5.08 -9.51 -25.65
CA SER A 126 -4.44 -10.28 -26.71
C SER A 126 -4.93 -11.73 -26.66
N GLU A 127 -5.15 -12.33 -27.82
CA GLU A 127 -5.49 -13.77 -27.94
C GLU A 127 -4.28 -14.68 -27.63
N SER A 128 -3.06 -14.13 -27.72
CA SER A 128 -1.82 -14.86 -27.45
C SER A 128 -1.58 -14.92 -25.94
N SER A 129 -1.85 -16.04 -25.34
CA SER A 129 -1.60 -16.29 -23.91
C SER A 129 -0.11 -16.40 -23.63
N SER A 130 0.32 -15.91 -22.46
CA SER A 130 1.65 -16.05 -21.86
C SER A 130 2.81 -15.25 -22.49
N LEU A 131 2.60 -14.41 -23.50
CA LEU A 131 3.71 -13.63 -24.09
C LEU A 131 4.43 -12.72 -23.09
N ILE A 132 3.73 -12.18 -22.09
CA ILE A 132 4.31 -11.27 -21.13
C ILE A 132 4.77 -11.97 -19.84
N SER A 133 4.34 -13.21 -19.60
CA SER A 133 4.71 -13.95 -18.39
C SER A 133 6.21 -14.15 -18.29
N GLY A 134 6.75 -14.06 -17.06
CA GLY A 134 8.17 -14.20 -16.78
C GLY A 134 8.80 -12.93 -16.23
N ARG A 135 10.12 -12.88 -16.27
CA ARG A 135 10.95 -11.86 -15.62
C ARG A 135 11.53 -10.88 -16.63
N TRP A 136 11.44 -9.60 -16.27
CA TRP A 136 11.80 -8.48 -17.13
C TRP A 136 12.72 -7.51 -16.40
N LEU A 137 13.91 -7.26 -16.94
CA LEU A 137 14.75 -6.15 -16.51
C LEU A 137 14.27 -4.86 -17.17
N ILE A 138 13.87 -3.89 -16.37
CA ILE A 138 13.30 -2.63 -16.84
C ILE A 138 14.23 -1.49 -16.41
N ASN A 139 14.75 -0.78 -17.40
CA ASN A 139 15.58 0.40 -17.22
C ASN A 139 14.71 1.66 -17.25
N LEU A 140 14.78 2.48 -16.20
CA LEU A 140 14.07 3.74 -16.05
C LEU A 140 15.06 4.89 -15.87
N GLY A 141 15.92 5.08 -16.87
CA GLY A 141 16.99 6.07 -16.85
C GLY A 141 18.16 5.65 -15.96
N GLU A 142 18.28 6.24 -14.76
CA GLU A 142 19.41 5.96 -13.86
C GLU A 142 19.19 4.73 -12.95
N ARG A 143 18.01 4.15 -12.97
CA ARG A 143 17.67 3.00 -12.12
C ARG A 143 17.09 1.83 -12.90
N GLU A 144 17.32 0.65 -12.38
CA GLU A 144 16.75 -0.59 -12.88
C GLU A 144 15.76 -1.16 -11.86
N ILE A 145 14.70 -1.74 -12.37
CA ILE A 145 13.71 -2.51 -11.61
C ILE A 145 13.46 -3.83 -12.33
N ILE A 146 12.95 -4.81 -11.61
CA ILE A 146 12.59 -6.10 -12.19
C ILE A 146 11.08 -6.23 -12.15
N GLY A 147 10.43 -6.37 -13.31
CA GLY A 147 9.03 -6.74 -13.42
C GLY A 147 8.88 -8.26 -13.48
N GLU A 148 7.99 -8.81 -12.66
CA GLU A 148 7.61 -10.23 -12.73
C GLU A 148 6.12 -10.32 -12.98
N PHE A 149 5.75 -10.92 -14.10
CA PHE A 149 4.38 -10.95 -14.57
C PHE A 149 3.92 -12.39 -14.82
N SER A 150 2.63 -12.60 -14.56
CA SER A 150 1.91 -13.82 -14.90
C SER A 150 0.64 -13.44 -15.65
N GLU A 151 0.40 -14.10 -16.78
CA GLU A 151 -0.81 -13.92 -17.57
C GLU A 151 -1.67 -15.16 -17.49
N ASN A 152 -2.94 -14.95 -17.24
CA ASN A 152 -3.95 -15.99 -17.23
C ASN A 152 -5.27 -15.46 -17.83
N SER A 153 -5.68 -16.05 -18.95
CA SER A 153 -6.96 -15.73 -19.63
C SER A 153 -7.12 -14.24 -19.95
N GLY A 154 -6.02 -13.59 -20.40
CA GLY A 154 -5.98 -12.18 -20.76
C GLY A 154 -5.81 -11.21 -19.60
N ARG A 155 -5.81 -11.69 -18.35
CA ARG A 155 -5.49 -10.92 -17.16
C ARG A 155 -3.99 -11.05 -16.85
N VAL A 156 -3.30 -9.94 -16.77
CA VAL A 156 -1.91 -9.88 -16.35
C VAL A 156 -1.82 -9.42 -14.90
N THR A 157 -1.12 -10.17 -14.07
CA THR A 157 -0.84 -9.82 -12.67
C THR A 157 0.67 -9.86 -12.42
N GLY A 158 1.14 -9.15 -11.39
CA GLY A 158 2.54 -9.20 -11.03
C GLY A 158 2.95 -8.10 -10.08
N SER A 159 4.25 -7.94 -9.92
CA SER A 159 4.86 -6.88 -9.13
C SER A 159 6.16 -6.40 -9.76
N PHE A 160 6.68 -5.30 -9.23
CA PHE A 160 8.01 -4.80 -9.57
C PHE A 160 8.90 -4.89 -8.33
N LEU A 161 10.03 -5.54 -8.46
CA LEU A 161 11.07 -5.62 -7.44
C LEU A 161 12.03 -4.44 -7.61
N THR A 162 12.38 -3.81 -6.50
CA THR A 162 13.34 -2.71 -6.45
C THR A 162 14.32 -2.90 -5.29
N PRO A 163 15.47 -2.21 -5.27
CA PRO A 163 16.38 -2.28 -4.13
C PRO A 163 15.80 -1.82 -2.79
N SER A 164 14.64 -1.16 -2.81
CA SER A 164 13.94 -0.67 -1.60
C SER A 164 12.69 -1.49 -1.23
N GLY A 165 12.48 -2.61 -1.90
CA GLY A 165 11.30 -3.46 -1.76
C GLY A 165 10.47 -3.51 -3.04
N ASP A 166 9.26 -4.03 -2.96
CA ASP A 166 8.39 -4.19 -4.13
C ASP A 166 7.38 -3.05 -4.29
N TYR A 167 6.66 -3.07 -5.41
CA TYR A 167 5.55 -2.16 -5.68
C TYR A 167 4.17 -2.82 -5.46
N ARG A 168 4.13 -3.91 -4.68
CA ARG A 168 2.93 -4.65 -4.33
C ARG A 168 2.23 -5.25 -5.55
N PHE A 169 0.91 -5.20 -5.60
CA PHE A 169 0.13 -5.94 -6.59
C PHE A 169 -0.26 -5.06 -7.76
N PHE A 170 0.23 -5.41 -8.95
CA PHE A 170 -0.25 -4.86 -10.21
C PHE A 170 -1.21 -5.80 -10.90
N GLU A 171 -2.17 -5.23 -11.59
CA GLU A 171 -3.10 -5.95 -12.43
C GLU A 171 -3.42 -5.15 -13.69
N GLY A 172 -3.60 -5.86 -14.79
CA GLY A 172 -3.97 -5.23 -16.05
C GLY A 172 -4.08 -6.19 -17.21
N VAL A 173 -3.66 -5.75 -18.38
CA VAL A 173 -3.86 -6.42 -19.64
C VAL A 173 -2.68 -6.18 -20.60
N LEU A 174 -2.35 -7.18 -21.39
CA LEU A 174 -1.64 -7.01 -22.66
C LEU A 174 -2.72 -7.00 -23.76
N ASP A 175 -2.90 -5.90 -24.46
CA ASP A 175 -3.95 -5.76 -25.45
C ASP A 175 -3.57 -6.30 -26.83
N GLN A 176 -4.55 -6.35 -27.74
CA GLN A 176 -4.34 -6.85 -29.11
C GLN A 176 -3.35 -6.03 -29.93
N SER A 177 -3.10 -4.77 -29.54
CA SER A 177 -2.08 -3.94 -30.18
C SER A 177 -0.66 -4.24 -29.65
N GLY A 178 -0.53 -5.06 -28.58
CA GLY A 178 0.71 -5.33 -27.86
C GLY A 178 1.04 -4.25 -26.82
N GLU A 179 0.10 -3.38 -26.43
CA GLU A 179 0.29 -2.47 -25.30
C GLU A 179 0.03 -3.21 -23.98
N LEU A 180 1.05 -3.26 -23.13
CA LEU A 180 0.95 -3.74 -21.75
C LEU A 180 0.56 -2.58 -20.85
N MET A 181 -0.54 -2.75 -20.13
CA MET A 181 -1.04 -1.77 -19.18
C MET A 181 -1.31 -2.43 -17.84
N LEU A 182 -0.63 -1.99 -16.79
CA LEU A 182 -0.78 -2.51 -15.43
C LEU A 182 -0.95 -1.36 -14.45
N SER A 183 -1.87 -1.47 -13.50
CA SER A 183 -2.03 -0.45 -12.46
C SER A 183 -2.06 -1.05 -11.06
N CYS A 184 -1.69 -0.24 -10.08
CA CYS A 184 -1.73 -0.55 -8.65
C CYS A 184 -2.34 0.64 -7.92
N PHE A 185 -3.33 0.37 -7.06
CA PHE A 185 -3.90 1.33 -6.13
C PHE A 185 -4.26 0.65 -4.82
N ASP A 186 -3.75 1.16 -3.71
CA ASP A 186 -4.05 0.68 -2.35
C ASP A 186 -4.14 1.83 -1.31
N GLY A 187 -4.25 3.08 -1.81
CA GLY A 187 -4.21 4.29 -1.00
C GLY A 187 -2.79 4.81 -0.73
N GLY A 188 -1.78 3.95 -0.68
CA GLY A 188 -0.37 4.30 -0.54
C GLY A 188 0.34 4.37 -1.89
N PHE A 189 0.32 3.27 -2.62
CA PHE A 189 0.79 3.23 -4.00
C PHE A 189 -0.31 3.63 -4.97
N ILE A 190 0.04 4.50 -5.90
CA ILE A 190 -0.79 4.94 -7.03
C ILE A 190 0.13 4.86 -8.24
N ARG A 191 0.01 3.80 -9.05
CA ARG A 191 0.94 3.55 -10.13
C ARG A 191 0.23 3.04 -11.38
N LEU A 192 0.78 3.43 -12.53
CA LEU A 192 0.42 2.89 -13.83
C LEU A 192 1.72 2.58 -14.57
N PHE A 193 1.86 1.35 -15.00
CA PHE A 193 2.91 0.92 -15.91
C PHE A 193 2.32 0.71 -17.30
N LYS A 194 2.97 1.27 -18.32
CA LYS A 194 2.65 1.10 -19.72
C LYS A 194 3.92 0.75 -20.49
N ALA A 195 3.80 -0.15 -21.45
CA ALA A 195 4.89 -0.52 -22.32
C ALA A 195 4.35 -1.13 -23.62
N LYS A 196 5.13 -1.06 -24.70
CA LYS A 196 4.86 -1.75 -25.96
C LYS A 196 5.70 -3.02 -26.02
N LEU A 197 5.06 -4.18 -26.18
CA LEU A 197 5.74 -5.43 -26.39
C LEU A 197 6.26 -5.51 -27.84
N GLU A 198 7.56 -5.66 -28.01
CA GLU A 198 8.24 -5.82 -29.28
C GLU A 198 8.79 -7.26 -29.39
N GLY A 199 8.19 -8.04 -30.25
CA GLY A 199 8.48 -9.48 -30.31
C GLY A 199 8.13 -10.20 -29.02
N ASN A 200 9.03 -11.03 -28.48
CA ASN A 200 8.81 -11.82 -27.27
C ASN A 200 9.73 -11.45 -26.12
N ASP A 201 10.67 -10.52 -26.31
CA ASP A 201 11.79 -10.31 -25.38
C ASP A 201 12.10 -8.83 -25.07
N SER A 202 11.40 -7.88 -25.70
CA SER A 202 11.68 -6.46 -25.53
C SER A 202 10.42 -5.65 -25.23
N LEU A 203 10.55 -4.64 -24.38
CA LEU A 203 9.54 -3.64 -24.08
C LEU A 203 10.07 -2.27 -24.51
N SER A 204 9.38 -1.62 -25.44
CA SER A 204 9.61 -0.24 -25.85
C SER A 204 8.59 0.69 -25.19
N ASP A 205 8.80 2.00 -25.29
CA ASP A 205 7.91 3.06 -24.77
C ASP A 205 7.48 2.84 -23.31
N VAL A 206 8.38 2.27 -22.51
CA VAL A 206 8.10 2.04 -21.10
C VAL A 206 7.82 3.37 -20.39
N LYS A 207 6.72 3.44 -19.68
CA LYS A 207 6.27 4.56 -18.84
C LYS A 207 5.81 4.05 -17.49
N LEU A 208 6.35 4.61 -16.42
CA LEU A 208 5.91 4.35 -15.06
C LEU A 208 5.42 5.65 -14.44
N TYR A 209 4.12 5.78 -14.32
CA TYR A 209 3.47 6.87 -13.59
C TYR A 209 3.42 6.53 -12.10
N SER A 210 3.74 7.52 -11.26
CA SER A 210 3.74 7.37 -9.81
C SER A 210 3.11 8.59 -9.15
N GLY A 211 1.91 8.42 -8.58
CA GLY A 211 1.13 9.52 -8.00
C GLY A 211 0.68 10.54 -9.05
N PHE A 212 0.62 11.82 -8.65
CA PHE A 212 0.00 12.87 -9.45
C PHE A 212 0.83 13.33 -10.66
N ASN A 213 2.15 13.49 -10.52
CA ASN A 213 2.99 14.17 -11.51
C ASN A 213 4.36 13.52 -11.77
N ASN A 214 4.63 12.35 -11.23
CA ASN A 214 5.90 11.67 -11.47
C ASN A 214 5.75 10.67 -12.61
N LEU A 215 6.54 10.85 -13.67
CA LEU A 215 6.64 9.98 -14.83
C LEU A 215 8.11 9.63 -15.08
N GLU A 216 8.40 8.34 -15.11
CA GLU A 216 9.69 7.79 -15.55
C GLU A 216 9.48 7.04 -16.88
N SER A 217 10.46 7.14 -17.76
CA SER A 217 10.41 6.50 -19.09
C SER A 217 11.66 5.65 -19.31
N GLY A 218 11.51 4.63 -20.16
CA GLY A 218 12.62 3.74 -20.42
C GLY A 218 12.31 2.62 -21.40
N TYR A 219 12.92 1.48 -21.16
CA TYR A 219 12.76 0.25 -21.94
C TYR A 219 12.90 -0.97 -21.04
N GLY A 220 12.50 -2.13 -21.55
CA GLY A 220 12.66 -3.40 -20.83
C GLY A 220 13.16 -4.51 -21.73
N LYS A 221 13.78 -5.51 -21.13
CA LYS A 221 14.18 -6.76 -21.77
C LYS A 221 13.81 -7.95 -20.91
N ARG A 222 13.39 -9.02 -21.54
CA ARG A 222 13.21 -10.30 -20.86
C ARG A 222 14.54 -10.77 -20.30
N SER A 223 14.58 -11.14 -19.04
CA SER A 223 15.82 -11.57 -18.39
C SER A 223 15.51 -12.44 -17.18
N GLU A 224 15.52 -13.74 -17.38
CA GLU A 224 15.27 -14.71 -16.30
C GLU A 224 16.33 -14.65 -15.20
N ASN A 225 17.53 -14.16 -15.52
CA ASN A 225 18.66 -14.06 -14.59
C ASN A 225 18.88 -12.63 -14.05
N ALA A 226 17.94 -11.70 -14.28
CA ALA A 226 18.06 -10.36 -13.71
C ALA A 226 18.03 -10.44 -12.18
N GLU A 227 18.97 -9.77 -11.52
CA GLU A 227 19.07 -9.73 -10.05
C GLU A 227 19.23 -8.29 -9.58
N LEU A 228 18.64 -8.00 -8.42
CA LEU A 228 18.87 -6.76 -7.69
C LEU A 228 20.08 -6.91 -6.77
N PRO A 229 20.67 -5.78 -6.33
CA PRO A 229 21.67 -5.82 -5.27
C PRO A 229 21.18 -6.59 -4.04
N ASP A 230 22.08 -7.35 -3.42
CA ASP A 230 21.78 -8.11 -2.21
C ASP A 230 21.27 -7.16 -1.09
N ALA A 231 20.04 -7.36 -0.66
CA ALA A 231 19.38 -6.55 0.36
C ALA A 231 20.12 -6.55 1.72
N TYR A 232 20.95 -7.58 1.96
CA TYR A 232 21.78 -7.69 3.16
C TYR A 232 23.13 -6.98 3.05
N ALA A 233 23.52 -6.56 1.85
CA ALA A 233 24.78 -5.82 1.58
C ALA A 233 24.58 -4.31 1.42
N VAL A 234 23.32 -3.81 1.47
CA VAL A 234 23.00 -2.41 1.15
C VAL A 234 23.23 -1.49 2.34
N THR A 235 22.65 -1.83 3.50
CA THR A 235 22.77 -1.06 4.75
C THR A 235 23.63 -1.84 5.74
N GLY A 236 24.53 -1.17 6.44
CA GLY A 236 25.43 -1.78 7.42
C GLY A 236 25.57 -0.98 8.70
N MET A 237 26.41 -1.47 9.60
CA MET A 237 26.87 -0.72 10.75
C MET A 237 28.15 0.06 10.41
N LYS A 238 28.28 1.28 10.90
CA LYS A 238 29.54 2.01 10.81
C LYS A 238 30.64 1.27 11.57
N LYS A 239 31.86 1.41 11.10
CA LYS A 239 33.05 0.82 11.73
C LYS A 239 33.13 1.20 13.21
N GLY A 240 33.24 0.19 14.08
CA GLY A 240 33.37 0.35 15.53
C GLY A 240 32.05 0.23 16.30
N TYR A 241 30.92 0.11 15.60
CA TYR A 241 29.62 -0.15 16.24
C TYR A 241 29.19 -1.60 16.00
N THR A 242 28.72 -2.23 17.06
CA THR A 242 28.17 -3.60 17.05
C THR A 242 26.74 -3.66 17.59
N THR A 243 26.25 -2.55 18.17
CA THR A 243 24.94 -2.42 18.80
C THR A 243 24.39 -1.01 18.60
N PHE A 244 23.11 -0.81 18.94
CA PHE A 244 22.46 0.49 18.92
C PHE A 244 22.32 1.11 20.31
N GLY A 245 22.45 2.43 20.38
CA GLY A 245 22.35 3.19 21.63
C GLY A 245 21.09 4.03 21.78
N PHE A 246 20.01 3.71 21.06
CA PHE A 246 18.78 4.50 21.10
C PHE A 246 18.03 4.41 22.44
N SER A 247 17.27 5.46 22.74
CA SER A 247 16.21 5.47 23.75
C SER A 247 15.10 6.41 23.25
N PHE A 248 13.93 5.85 22.96
CA PHE A 248 12.78 6.60 22.45
C PHE A 248 11.53 6.28 23.25
N PRO A 249 10.54 7.19 23.33
CA PRO A 249 9.28 6.92 23.97
C PRO A 249 8.45 5.89 23.17
N ASP A 250 7.81 4.98 23.88
CA ASP A 250 6.79 4.10 23.34
C ASP A 250 5.46 4.84 23.14
N LEU A 251 4.39 4.15 22.77
CA LEU A 251 3.07 4.74 22.57
C LEU A 251 2.40 5.21 23.89
N ASN A 252 2.96 4.90 25.06
CA ASN A 252 2.52 5.41 26.35
C ASN A 252 3.36 6.59 26.84
N GLY A 253 4.46 6.90 26.13
CA GLY A 253 5.41 7.96 26.50
C GLY A 253 6.53 7.46 27.40
N GLU A 254 6.64 6.17 27.66
CA GLU A 254 7.71 5.57 28.45
C GLU A 254 8.95 5.35 27.60
N ALA A 255 10.12 5.75 28.12
CA ALA A 255 11.38 5.57 27.40
C ALA A 255 11.77 4.08 27.35
N VAL A 256 12.05 3.59 26.14
CA VAL A 256 12.44 2.20 25.86
C VAL A 256 13.79 2.19 25.14
N SER A 257 14.68 1.29 25.56
CA SER A 257 15.99 1.06 24.97
C SER A 257 16.32 -0.44 24.88
N LEU A 258 17.30 -0.82 24.05
CA LEU A 258 17.75 -2.22 23.97
C LEU A 258 18.36 -2.76 25.29
N LYS A 259 18.63 -1.89 26.26
CA LYS A 259 19.15 -2.29 27.58
C LYS A 259 18.06 -2.72 28.56
N ASP A 260 16.78 -2.55 28.20
CA ASP A 260 15.66 -2.90 29.06
C ASP A 260 15.61 -4.43 29.26
N GLU A 261 15.19 -4.84 30.45
CA GLU A 261 15.13 -6.26 30.86
C GLU A 261 14.31 -7.12 29.86
N ARG A 262 13.29 -6.53 29.24
CA ARG A 262 12.44 -7.21 28.25
C ARG A 262 13.18 -7.76 27.04
N PHE A 263 14.35 -7.20 26.69
CA PHE A 263 15.18 -7.61 25.56
C PHE A 263 16.39 -8.46 25.95
N GLN A 264 16.71 -8.60 27.24
CA GLN A 264 17.87 -9.36 27.69
C GLN A 264 17.71 -10.85 27.42
N ASP A 265 18.79 -11.50 27.01
CA ASP A 265 18.85 -12.92 26.67
C ASP A 265 17.86 -13.37 25.59
N LYS A 266 17.37 -12.45 24.76
CA LYS A 266 16.45 -12.73 23.64
C LYS A 266 17.05 -12.30 22.31
N VAL A 267 16.60 -12.94 21.26
CA VAL A 267 16.78 -12.43 19.90
C VAL A 267 15.85 -11.23 19.73
N VAL A 268 16.38 -10.13 19.20
CA VAL A 268 15.59 -8.92 18.97
C VAL A 268 15.60 -8.55 17.48
N ILE A 269 14.42 -8.30 16.94
CA ILE A 269 14.25 -7.66 15.64
C ILE A 269 13.95 -6.19 15.86
N LEU A 270 14.82 -5.33 15.32
CA LEU A 270 14.58 -3.89 15.25
C LEU A 270 14.09 -3.55 13.86
N GLN A 271 12.84 -3.11 13.76
CA GLN A 271 12.22 -2.67 12.51
C GLN A 271 12.32 -1.13 12.40
N ILE A 272 12.97 -0.63 11.37
CA ILE A 272 12.99 0.80 11.04
C ILE A 272 11.86 1.07 10.06
N SER A 273 10.83 1.80 10.49
CA SER A 273 9.51 1.80 9.86
C SER A 273 8.85 3.20 9.87
N GLY A 274 7.71 3.33 9.23
CA GLY A 274 6.82 4.49 9.27
C GLY A 274 5.45 4.16 8.68
N SER A 275 4.39 4.77 9.23
CA SER A 275 2.99 4.51 8.83
C SER A 275 2.68 4.90 7.37
N TRP A 276 3.47 5.79 6.81
CA TRP A 276 3.37 6.28 5.42
C TRP A 276 3.91 5.29 4.37
N CYS A 277 4.54 4.18 4.79
CA CYS A 277 5.27 3.25 3.94
C CYS A 277 4.46 1.95 3.70
N PRO A 278 4.00 1.65 2.48
CA PRO A 278 3.21 0.45 2.22
C PRO A 278 3.95 -0.86 2.49
N ASN A 279 5.24 -0.96 2.16
CA ASN A 279 6.05 -2.15 2.43
C ASN A 279 6.28 -2.35 3.93
N CYS A 280 6.30 -1.25 4.71
CA CYS A 280 6.35 -1.32 6.16
C CYS A 280 5.09 -1.97 6.76
N LEU A 281 3.91 -1.69 6.19
CA LEU A 281 2.67 -2.37 6.59
C LEU A 281 2.78 -3.89 6.39
N ASP A 282 3.28 -4.33 5.23
CA ASP A 282 3.38 -5.76 4.93
C ASP A 282 4.42 -6.45 5.82
N GLU A 283 5.58 -5.81 6.04
CA GLU A 283 6.59 -6.33 6.97
C GLU A 283 6.08 -6.36 8.41
N SER A 284 5.35 -5.34 8.87
CA SER A 284 4.81 -5.30 10.23
C SER A 284 3.82 -6.45 10.49
N LYS A 285 2.97 -6.80 9.51
CA LYS A 285 2.10 -7.98 9.59
C LYS A 285 2.91 -9.26 9.74
N PHE A 286 3.94 -9.43 8.92
CA PHE A 286 4.84 -10.56 8.98
C PHE A 286 5.55 -10.67 10.34
N LEU A 287 6.09 -9.57 10.85
CA LEU A 287 6.79 -9.55 12.14
C LEU A 287 5.86 -9.80 13.33
N ALA A 288 4.61 -9.36 13.28
CA ALA A 288 3.61 -9.67 14.31
C ALA A 288 3.30 -11.17 14.40
N GLU A 289 3.24 -11.84 13.24
CA GLU A 289 3.11 -13.30 13.17
C GLU A 289 4.36 -14.00 13.73
N MET A 290 5.56 -13.56 13.31
CA MET A 290 6.84 -14.15 13.75
C MET A 290 7.05 -13.98 15.26
N LYS A 291 6.75 -12.80 15.81
CA LYS A 291 6.78 -12.60 17.26
C LYS A 291 5.85 -13.57 18.00
N SER A 292 4.63 -13.74 17.52
CA SER A 292 3.67 -14.67 18.14
C SER A 292 4.18 -16.11 18.09
N ARG A 293 4.79 -16.50 16.97
CA ARG A 293 5.31 -17.85 16.73
C ARG A 293 6.51 -18.22 17.62
N TYR A 294 7.42 -17.28 17.86
CA TYR A 294 8.69 -17.53 18.56
C TYR A 294 8.74 -17.00 20.00
N LYS A 295 7.59 -16.59 20.56
CA LYS A 295 7.51 -16.18 21.97
C LYS A 295 7.88 -17.34 22.90
N PRO A 296 8.67 -17.12 24.00
CA PRO A 296 9.21 -15.86 24.49
C PRO A 296 10.61 -15.50 23.98
N SER A 297 11.20 -16.28 23.07
CA SER A 297 12.60 -16.20 22.66
C SER A 297 12.89 -15.07 21.66
N LEU A 298 11.87 -14.55 20.99
CA LEU A 298 11.96 -13.44 20.03
C LEU A 298 11.18 -12.24 20.55
N GLU A 299 11.84 -11.09 20.57
CA GLU A 299 11.21 -9.78 20.70
C GLU A 299 11.32 -8.99 19.41
N VAL A 300 10.33 -8.14 19.18
CA VAL A 300 10.32 -7.21 18.06
C VAL A 300 10.10 -5.80 18.61
N VAL A 301 10.79 -4.83 18.08
CA VAL A 301 10.58 -3.42 18.37
C VAL A 301 10.63 -2.62 17.07
N ALA A 302 9.61 -1.78 16.83
CA ALA A 302 9.59 -0.89 15.69
C ALA A 302 10.03 0.53 16.10
N LEU A 303 10.88 1.14 15.30
CA LEU A 303 11.20 2.56 15.38
C LEU A 303 10.37 3.29 14.32
N ALA A 304 9.37 4.04 14.77
CA ALA A 304 8.49 4.81 13.91
C ALA A 304 9.11 6.17 13.57
N PHE A 305 9.53 6.30 12.31
CA PHE A 305 9.98 7.55 11.70
C PHE A 305 8.81 8.18 10.96
N GLU A 306 7.99 8.93 11.68
CA GLU A 306 6.84 9.57 11.08
C GLU A 306 7.21 10.90 10.41
N ARG A 307 6.33 11.41 9.54
CA ARG A 307 6.57 12.71 8.90
C ARG A 307 6.40 13.87 9.86
N ALA A 308 5.49 13.73 10.82
CA ALA A 308 5.36 14.63 11.96
C ALA A 308 6.43 14.29 13.00
N GLU A 309 7.08 15.32 13.55
CA GLU A 309 8.12 15.16 14.59
C GLU A 309 7.55 15.43 15.99
N GLU A 310 6.40 16.10 16.07
CA GLU A 310 5.69 16.28 17.34
C GLU A 310 5.14 14.93 17.80
N TYR A 311 5.39 14.57 19.08
CA TYR A 311 5.11 13.24 19.61
C TYR A 311 3.65 12.83 19.48
N SER A 312 2.69 13.71 19.80
CA SER A 312 1.26 13.33 19.77
C SER A 312 0.76 13.06 18.35
N GLU A 313 1.21 13.83 17.37
CA GLU A 313 0.88 13.64 15.96
C GLU A 313 1.55 12.37 15.41
N ALA A 314 2.85 12.19 15.64
CA ALA A 314 3.60 11.02 15.23
C ALA A 314 3.05 9.74 15.86
N LYS A 315 2.70 9.76 17.16
CA LYS A 315 2.01 8.68 17.85
C LYS A 315 0.68 8.33 17.16
N GLY A 316 -0.12 9.36 16.82
CA GLY A 316 -1.40 9.16 16.14
C GLY A 316 -1.24 8.42 14.80
N GLU A 317 -0.21 8.78 14.01
CA GLU A 317 0.09 8.08 12.74
C GLU A 317 0.62 6.66 12.98
N ALA A 318 1.53 6.47 13.94
CA ALA A 318 2.05 5.15 14.29
C ALA A 318 0.94 4.19 14.78
N MET A 319 -0.03 4.69 15.56
CA MET A 319 -1.18 3.91 16.03
C MET A 319 -2.05 3.38 14.88
N LYS A 320 -2.21 4.14 13.79
CA LYS A 320 -2.91 3.66 12.59
C LYS A 320 -2.22 2.44 11.99
N LEU A 321 -0.88 2.43 11.95
CA LEU A 321 -0.10 1.27 11.49
C LEU A 321 -0.26 0.09 12.45
N VAL A 322 -0.24 0.33 13.76
CA VAL A 322 -0.47 -0.70 14.79
C VAL A 322 -1.81 -1.39 14.55
N GLU A 323 -2.86 -0.64 14.35
CA GLU A 323 -4.21 -1.16 14.10
C GLU A 323 -4.30 -1.91 12.77
N ALA A 324 -3.81 -1.31 11.68
CA ALA A 324 -3.90 -1.88 10.34
C ALA A 324 -3.06 -3.14 10.14
N ALA A 325 -1.92 -3.25 10.83
CA ALA A 325 -1.03 -4.40 10.75
C ALA A 325 -1.27 -5.44 11.86
N GLY A 326 -2.07 -5.13 12.88
CA GLY A 326 -2.23 -6.00 14.05
C GLY A 326 -0.94 -6.14 14.85
N ILE A 327 -0.17 -5.06 14.98
CA ILE A 327 1.12 -5.07 15.68
C ILE A 327 0.92 -5.45 17.15
N ASN A 328 1.68 -6.42 17.63
CA ASN A 328 1.65 -6.98 18.99
C ASN A 328 3.00 -6.84 19.72
N TYR A 329 3.79 -5.84 19.33
CA TYR A 329 5.13 -5.54 19.84
C TYR A 329 5.31 -4.03 20.07
N ASP A 330 6.42 -3.67 20.73
CA ASP A 330 6.70 -2.28 21.07
C ASP A 330 6.92 -1.42 19.81
N VAL A 331 6.25 -0.27 19.75
CA VAL A 331 6.44 0.75 18.72
C VAL A 331 6.93 2.03 19.40
N LEU A 332 8.10 2.49 19.02
CA LEU A 332 8.76 3.64 19.59
C LEU A 332 8.69 4.82 18.63
N VAL A 333 8.19 5.95 19.10
CA VAL A 333 8.10 7.20 18.33
C VAL A 333 9.42 7.93 18.42
N THR A 334 10.18 7.97 17.32
CA THR A 334 11.55 8.51 17.34
C THR A 334 11.62 10.03 17.48
N GLY A 335 10.55 10.78 17.18
CA GLY A 335 10.57 12.24 17.12
C GLY A 335 11.43 12.79 15.97
N HIS A 336 11.80 11.93 15.02
CA HIS A 336 12.58 12.29 13.86
C HIS A 336 11.84 11.91 12.58
N SER A 337 11.80 12.83 11.63
CA SER A 337 11.27 12.53 10.28
C SER A 337 12.20 11.55 9.54
N PRO A 338 11.71 10.89 8.46
CA PRO A 338 12.53 9.95 7.67
C PRO A 338 13.86 10.56 7.16
N SER A 339 13.89 11.86 6.86
CA SER A 339 15.08 12.57 6.40
C SER A 339 16.14 12.75 7.49
N ARG A 340 15.72 12.70 8.76
CA ARG A 340 16.59 12.87 9.95
C ARG A 340 16.98 11.54 10.61
N LEU A 341 16.77 10.41 9.95
CA LEU A 341 17.09 9.08 10.47
C LEU A 341 18.55 8.98 10.99
N LYS A 342 19.51 9.59 10.28
CA LYS A 342 20.92 9.56 10.67
C LYS A 342 21.22 10.25 12.01
N GLU A 343 20.36 11.16 12.46
CA GLU A 343 20.46 11.80 13.77
C GLU A 343 20.00 10.86 14.88
N ALA A 344 18.92 10.08 14.61
CA ALA A 344 18.34 9.12 15.53
C ALA A 344 19.18 7.83 15.65
N LEU A 345 19.76 7.37 14.54
CA LEU A 345 20.53 6.13 14.43
C LEU A 345 21.90 6.40 13.81
N PRO A 346 22.80 7.10 14.53
CA PRO A 346 24.12 7.46 14.00
C PRO A 346 25.04 6.28 13.73
N GLU A 347 24.72 5.09 14.26
CA GLU A 347 25.47 3.83 14.10
C GLU A 347 25.30 3.22 12.71
N LEU A 348 24.18 3.54 12.00
CA LEU A 348 23.92 3.00 10.67
C LEU A 348 24.78 3.66 9.60
N ASP A 349 25.27 2.83 8.68
CA ASP A 349 25.92 3.27 7.46
C ASP A 349 25.05 2.94 6.25
N ASN A 350 25.09 3.82 5.24
CA ASN A 350 24.47 3.64 3.93
C ASN A 350 22.97 3.23 3.98
N PHE A 351 22.20 3.81 4.91
CA PHE A 351 20.74 3.57 4.95
C PHE A 351 20.07 3.95 3.64
N LYS A 352 19.25 3.05 3.06
CA LYS A 352 18.65 3.21 1.74
C LYS A 352 17.13 3.16 1.71
N ALA A 353 16.50 2.38 2.57
CA ALA A 353 15.08 2.06 2.40
C ALA A 353 14.32 1.91 3.72
N PHE A 354 13.04 2.23 3.66
CA PHE A 354 12.03 1.76 4.59
C PHE A 354 11.22 0.63 3.92
N PRO A 355 10.95 -0.48 4.65
CA PRO A 355 11.50 -0.80 5.94
C PRO A 355 12.98 -1.21 5.87
N THR A 356 13.65 -1.18 7.00
CA THR A 356 14.94 -1.87 7.20
C THR A 356 14.86 -2.66 8.49
N THR A 357 15.21 -3.95 8.42
CA THR A 357 15.15 -4.89 9.55
C THR A 357 16.54 -5.21 10.04
N VAL A 358 16.78 -5.05 11.35
CA VAL A 358 18.04 -5.37 12.01
C VAL A 358 17.85 -6.58 12.92
N TYR A 359 18.72 -7.57 12.75
CA TYR A 359 18.72 -8.82 13.55
C TYR A 359 19.76 -8.71 14.63
N ILE A 360 19.35 -8.83 15.88
CA ILE A 360 20.17 -8.66 17.08
C ILE A 360 20.17 -9.96 17.87
N ASP A 361 21.36 -10.44 18.24
CA ASP A 361 21.51 -11.68 19.02
C ASP A 361 21.21 -11.47 20.52
N LYS A 362 21.20 -12.56 21.28
CA LYS A 362 20.96 -12.57 22.73
C LYS A 362 21.95 -11.73 23.56
N LYS A 363 23.11 -11.38 22.97
CA LYS A 363 24.13 -10.54 23.58
C LYS A 363 23.99 -9.07 23.21
N GLY A 364 22.97 -8.71 22.42
CA GLY A 364 22.73 -7.35 21.95
C GLY A 364 23.55 -6.95 20.73
N ASN A 365 24.26 -7.86 20.06
CA ASN A 365 25.06 -7.53 18.89
C ASN A 365 24.22 -7.64 17.61
N VAL A 366 24.40 -6.68 16.71
CA VAL A 366 23.85 -6.73 15.36
C VAL A 366 24.55 -7.83 14.56
N ARG A 367 23.74 -8.77 14.04
CA ARG A 367 24.22 -9.93 13.27
C ARG A 367 23.97 -9.76 11.77
N ARG A 368 22.90 -9.09 11.41
CA ARG A 368 22.46 -8.93 10.03
C ARG A 368 21.57 -7.71 9.89
N ILE A 369 21.58 -7.05 8.72
CA ILE A 369 20.65 -5.96 8.37
C ILE A 369 20.08 -6.26 6.99
N HIS A 370 18.77 -6.15 6.85
CA HIS A 370 18.05 -6.35 5.59
C HIS A 370 17.35 -5.04 5.21
N SER A 371 17.63 -4.53 4.01
CA SER A 371 17.03 -3.30 3.49
C SER A 371 15.90 -3.60 2.52
N GLY A 372 14.76 -2.91 2.71
CA GLY A 372 13.56 -3.14 1.91
C GLY A 372 12.80 -4.39 2.34
N PHE A 373 11.66 -4.63 1.71
CA PHE A 373 10.82 -5.79 1.96
C PHE A 373 10.10 -6.20 0.67
N ASN A 374 10.22 -7.47 0.33
CA ASN A 374 9.45 -8.08 -0.75
C ASN A 374 8.22 -8.75 -0.14
N GLY A 375 7.08 -8.06 -0.22
CA GLY A 375 5.84 -8.49 0.39
C GLY A 375 5.10 -9.60 -0.38
N PRO A 376 3.91 -9.99 0.10
CA PRO A 376 3.11 -11.08 -0.50
C PRO A 376 2.85 -10.96 -2.00
N GLY A 377 2.83 -9.74 -2.54
CA GLY A 377 2.68 -9.46 -3.98
C GLY A 377 3.77 -10.03 -4.87
N THR A 378 4.90 -10.42 -4.30
CA THR A 378 6.06 -10.97 -5.01
C THR A 378 6.07 -12.50 -5.04
N GLY A 379 5.09 -13.17 -4.45
CA GLY A 379 4.93 -14.62 -4.48
C GLY A 379 6.16 -15.39 -4.01
N VAL A 380 6.96 -15.87 -4.95
CA VAL A 380 8.15 -16.70 -4.65
C VAL A 380 9.22 -15.97 -3.85
N HIS A 381 9.39 -14.65 -4.04
CA HIS A 381 10.37 -13.86 -3.30
C HIS A 381 9.99 -13.67 -1.86
N TYR A 382 8.70 -13.41 -1.58
CA TYR A 382 8.17 -13.36 -0.22
C TYR A 382 8.34 -14.70 0.50
N LYS A 383 8.02 -15.81 -0.18
CA LYS A 383 8.21 -17.15 0.37
C LYS A 383 9.66 -17.40 0.72
N LYS A 384 10.60 -17.13 -0.20
CA LYS A 384 12.04 -17.28 0.02
C LYS A 384 12.52 -16.44 1.20
N PHE A 385 12.13 -15.16 1.25
CA PHE A 385 12.43 -14.27 2.38
C PHE A 385 11.94 -14.86 3.71
N SER A 386 10.69 -15.33 3.75
CA SER A 386 10.09 -15.92 4.96
C SER A 386 10.84 -17.17 5.44
N GLU A 387 11.26 -18.03 4.51
CA GLU A 387 12.07 -19.23 4.81
C GLU A 387 13.46 -18.86 5.34
N GLU A 388 14.16 -17.92 4.69
CA GLU A 388 15.47 -17.42 5.12
C GLU A 388 15.40 -16.72 6.48
N PHE A 389 14.39 -15.90 6.71
CA PHE A 389 14.12 -15.23 7.99
C PHE A 389 13.94 -16.27 9.11
N THR A 390 13.04 -17.24 8.87
CA THR A 390 12.73 -18.32 9.83
C THR A 390 14.00 -19.09 10.23
N LEU A 391 14.77 -19.56 9.26
CA LEU A 391 16.00 -20.31 9.50
C LEU A 391 17.03 -19.47 10.28
N PHE A 392 17.17 -18.18 9.94
CA PHE A 392 18.13 -17.31 10.62
C PHE A 392 17.73 -17.04 12.08
N ILE A 393 16.44 -16.79 12.34
CA ILE A 393 15.92 -16.60 13.70
C ILE A 393 16.08 -17.86 14.54
N GLU A 394 15.76 -19.05 14.00
CA GLU A 394 15.92 -20.31 14.71
C GLU A 394 17.38 -20.57 15.09
N ASN A 395 18.34 -20.26 14.21
CA ASN A 395 19.77 -20.34 14.52
C ASN A 395 20.17 -19.37 15.64
N LEU A 396 19.73 -18.11 15.62
CA LEU A 396 20.03 -17.14 16.68
C LEU A 396 19.40 -17.53 18.03
N ILE A 397 18.22 -18.15 18.01
CA ILE A 397 17.57 -18.66 19.23
C ILE A 397 18.34 -19.86 19.81
N ALA A 398 18.95 -20.69 18.96
CA ALA A 398 19.72 -21.87 19.40
C ALA A 398 21.12 -21.54 19.94
N GLU A 399 21.72 -20.36 19.57
CA GLU A 399 22.98 -19.86 20.16
C GLU A 399 22.84 -19.52 21.66
#